data_a69409c5e46e17a8d66deb12586b4254
#
_entry.id   a69409c5e46e17a8d66deb12586b4254
#
_cell.length_a   1.000
_cell.length_b   1.000
_cell.length_c   1.000
_cell.angle_alpha   90.00
_cell.angle_beta   90.00
_cell.angle_gamma   90.00
#
_symmetry.space_group_name_H-M   'P 1'
#
loop_
_entity.id
_entity.type
_entity.pdbx_description
1 polymer ?
#
loop_
_entity_poly.entity_id
_entity_poly.type
_entity_poly.pdbx_seq_one_letter_code
_entity_poly.pdbx_strand_id
1 'polypeptide(L)'
;MYRRAALMDVGLFRQNRATEDISIAWDHQFRGWLSLFASRVMFFMEVPETLKMLYRQRKRWAKGGTEVWLTNFKKVFLHPFENIGRTAMFVDQTLSIIWSFFFWLSSALFVFYLIYYGATGNYERIYHMFTMAFLFVCFEMIAGVMQLFTSLLADDNRS
;
A
#
# COMPACT_ATOMS: atom_id res chain seq x y z
N MET A 1 -3.85 -13.88 -14.37
CA MET A 1 -4.43 -14.26 -15.70
C MET A 1 -5.79 -13.59 -15.85
N TYR A 2 -6.11 -13.10 -17.05
CA TYR A 2 -7.39 -12.43 -17.34
C TYR A 2 -8.17 -13.24 -18.37
N ARG A 3 -9.50 -13.31 -18.19
CA ARG A 3 -10.37 -13.85 -19.25
C ARG A 3 -10.43 -12.85 -20.40
N ARG A 4 -10.33 -13.32 -21.64
CA ARG A 4 -10.40 -12.46 -22.85
C ARG A 4 -11.68 -11.62 -22.87
N ALA A 5 -12.83 -12.21 -22.52
CA ALA A 5 -14.10 -11.51 -22.46
C ALA A 5 -14.07 -10.34 -21.46
N ALA A 6 -13.47 -10.53 -20.27
CA ALA A 6 -13.33 -9.48 -19.27
C ALA A 6 -12.41 -8.34 -19.75
N LEU A 7 -11.30 -8.68 -20.41
CA LEU A 7 -10.39 -7.69 -20.99
C LEU A 7 -11.06 -6.84 -22.07
N MET A 8 -11.86 -7.48 -22.94
CA MET A 8 -12.59 -6.77 -23.99
C MET A 8 -13.67 -5.86 -23.42
N ASP A 9 -14.37 -6.31 -22.37
CA ASP A 9 -15.44 -5.55 -21.73
C ASP A 9 -14.91 -4.25 -21.05
N VAL A 10 -13.73 -4.28 -20.44
CA VAL A 10 -13.13 -3.10 -19.82
C VAL A 10 -12.33 -2.21 -20.78
N GLY A 11 -12.18 -2.61 -22.05
CA GLY A 11 -11.49 -1.82 -23.08
C GLY A 11 -9.98 -1.99 -23.09
N LEU A 12 -9.48 -3.15 -22.63
CA LEU A 12 -8.07 -3.51 -22.60
C LEU A 12 -7.22 -2.69 -21.60
N PHE A 13 -5.89 -2.85 -21.68
CA PHE A 13 -4.96 -2.11 -20.81
C PHE A 13 -4.84 -0.65 -21.22
N ARG A 14 -4.95 0.25 -20.26
CA ARG A 14 -4.79 1.68 -20.48
C ARG A 14 -3.32 2.05 -20.55
N GLN A 15 -2.84 2.48 -21.72
CA GLN A 15 -1.43 2.85 -21.95
C GLN A 15 -1.03 4.17 -21.27
N ASN A 16 -1.98 4.99 -20.87
CA ASN A 16 -1.74 6.30 -20.24
C ASN A 16 -1.67 6.25 -18.70
N ARG A 17 -1.51 5.07 -18.12
CA ARG A 17 -1.41 4.87 -16.66
C ARG A 17 0.00 4.48 -16.24
N ALA A 18 0.42 4.94 -15.07
CA ALA A 18 1.72 4.60 -14.51
C ALA A 18 1.83 3.10 -14.14
N THR A 19 0.68 2.49 -13.78
CA THR A 19 0.53 1.06 -13.47
C THR A 19 -0.72 0.54 -14.18
N GLU A 20 -0.52 -0.13 -15.30
CA GLU A 20 -1.59 -0.72 -16.11
C GLU A 20 -2.29 -1.88 -15.41
N ASP A 21 -1.55 -2.64 -14.61
CA ASP A 21 -2.02 -3.80 -13.84
C ASP A 21 -2.99 -3.37 -12.71
N ILE A 22 -2.66 -2.35 -11.95
CA ILE A 22 -3.53 -1.79 -10.91
C ILE A 22 -4.79 -1.19 -11.56
N SER A 23 -4.61 -0.41 -12.63
CA SER A 23 -5.73 0.25 -13.31
C SER A 23 -6.73 -0.77 -13.84
N ILE A 24 -6.27 -1.84 -14.52
CA ILE A 24 -7.17 -2.83 -15.08
C ILE A 24 -7.87 -3.67 -14.01
N ALA A 25 -7.20 -3.94 -12.87
CA ALA A 25 -7.81 -4.62 -11.74
C ALA A 25 -9.02 -3.83 -11.19
N TRP A 26 -8.87 -2.51 -11.08
CA TRP A 26 -9.97 -1.63 -10.68
C TRP A 26 -11.08 -1.57 -11.75
N ASP A 27 -10.73 -1.46 -13.04
CA ASP A 27 -11.70 -1.44 -14.13
C ASP A 27 -12.55 -2.73 -14.16
N HIS A 28 -11.95 -3.90 -13.90
CA HIS A 28 -12.68 -5.17 -13.75
C HIS A 28 -13.66 -5.14 -12.57
N GLN A 29 -13.21 -4.67 -11.40
CA GLN A 29 -14.07 -4.54 -10.22
C GLN A 29 -15.25 -3.57 -10.47
N PHE A 30 -15.02 -2.48 -11.19
CA PHE A 30 -16.06 -1.52 -11.55
C PHE A 30 -17.10 -2.09 -12.53
N ARG A 31 -16.73 -3.11 -13.32
CA ARG A 31 -17.63 -3.82 -14.23
C ARG A 31 -18.29 -5.04 -13.59
N GLY A 32 -18.02 -5.31 -12.31
CA GLY A 32 -18.59 -6.46 -11.59
C GLY A 32 -17.86 -7.78 -11.82
N TRP A 33 -16.69 -7.76 -12.48
CA TRP A 33 -15.87 -8.96 -12.61
C TRP A 33 -15.21 -9.31 -11.27
N LEU A 34 -15.22 -10.58 -10.91
CA LEU A 34 -14.58 -11.09 -9.70
C LEU A 34 -13.11 -11.38 -9.94
N SER A 35 -12.26 -10.89 -9.05
CA SER A 35 -10.85 -11.28 -8.97
C SER A 35 -10.71 -12.37 -7.93
N LEU A 36 -10.15 -13.51 -8.35
CA LEU A 36 -9.93 -14.67 -7.46
C LEU A 36 -8.44 -14.83 -7.19
N PHE A 37 -8.09 -15.09 -5.96
CA PHE A 37 -6.75 -15.48 -5.59
C PHE A 37 -6.53 -16.97 -5.83
N ALA A 38 -5.55 -17.33 -6.68
CA ALA A 38 -5.21 -18.72 -7.00
C ALA A 38 -3.87 -19.06 -6.33
N SER A 39 -3.90 -19.60 -5.11
CA SER A 39 -2.72 -19.91 -4.30
C SER A 39 -1.79 -20.97 -4.90
N ARG A 40 -2.30 -21.82 -5.83
CA ARG A 40 -1.51 -22.87 -6.49
C ARG A 40 -0.76 -22.38 -7.74
N VAL A 41 -0.98 -21.13 -8.16
CA VAL A 41 -0.33 -20.56 -9.34
C VAL A 41 0.83 -19.69 -8.88
N MET A 42 2.05 -20.15 -9.10
CA MET A 42 3.26 -19.40 -8.76
C MET A 42 3.80 -18.68 -9.99
N PHE A 43 4.24 -17.45 -9.79
CA PHE A 43 4.94 -16.64 -10.79
C PHE A 43 6.31 -16.27 -10.24
N PHE A 44 7.35 -16.53 -11.03
CA PHE A 44 8.69 -16.04 -10.71
C PHE A 44 8.85 -14.63 -11.28
N MET A 45 9.27 -13.70 -10.45
CA MET A 45 9.53 -12.32 -10.85
C MET A 45 10.95 -11.92 -10.47
N GLU A 46 11.59 -11.18 -11.35
CA GLU A 46 12.85 -10.53 -11.01
C GLU A 46 12.61 -9.40 -10.02
N VAL A 47 13.40 -9.39 -8.96
CA VAL A 47 13.37 -8.32 -7.96
C VAL A 47 14.45 -7.27 -8.26
N PRO A 48 14.24 -5.99 -7.90
CA PRO A 48 15.25 -4.96 -8.09
C PRO A 48 16.53 -5.28 -7.31
N GLU A 49 17.67 -5.37 -8.00
CA GLU A 49 18.97 -5.65 -7.39
C GLU A 49 19.59 -4.44 -6.67
N THR A 50 19.16 -3.22 -7.01
CA THR A 50 19.71 -2.00 -6.44
C THR A 50 18.65 -1.15 -5.76
N LEU A 51 19.05 -0.40 -4.72
CA LEU A 51 18.15 0.54 -4.02
C LEU A 51 17.56 1.60 -4.96
N LYS A 52 18.32 2.03 -5.98
CA LYS A 52 17.84 2.98 -6.98
C LYS A 52 16.71 2.39 -7.84
N MET A 53 16.83 1.14 -8.25
CA MET A 53 15.76 0.44 -8.99
C MET A 53 14.53 0.22 -8.11
N LEU A 54 14.75 -0.19 -6.85
CA LEU A 54 13.67 -0.35 -5.87
C LEU A 54 12.92 0.96 -5.64
N TYR A 55 13.63 2.06 -5.45
CA TYR A 55 13.02 3.40 -5.29
C TYR A 55 12.17 3.78 -6.52
N ARG A 56 12.70 3.58 -7.74
CA ARG A 56 11.95 3.86 -8.98
C ARG A 56 10.68 3.01 -9.08
N GLN A 57 10.77 1.73 -8.74
CA GLN A 57 9.63 0.82 -8.74
C GLN A 57 8.55 1.28 -7.73
N ARG A 58 8.95 1.56 -6.47
CA ARG A 58 8.03 2.02 -5.42
C ARG A 58 7.38 3.35 -5.76
N LYS A 59 8.15 4.29 -6.33
CA LYS A 59 7.63 5.57 -6.82
C LYS A 59 6.58 5.38 -7.91
N ARG A 60 6.81 4.47 -8.86
CA ARG A 60 5.85 4.14 -9.92
C ARG A 60 4.56 3.55 -9.33
N TRP A 61 4.67 2.63 -8.38
CA TRP A 61 3.52 2.02 -7.72
C TRP A 61 2.70 3.04 -6.91
N ALA A 62 3.36 3.88 -6.13
CA ALA A 62 2.68 4.93 -5.38
C ALA A 62 1.94 5.91 -6.31
N LYS A 63 2.57 6.31 -7.42
CA LYS A 63 1.94 7.14 -8.44
C LYS A 63 0.72 6.46 -9.05
N GLY A 64 0.86 5.22 -9.50
CA GLY A 64 -0.22 4.47 -10.13
C GLY A 64 -1.42 4.23 -9.21
N GLY A 65 -1.18 3.83 -7.96
CA GLY A 65 -2.24 3.67 -6.97
C GLY A 65 -2.98 4.99 -6.69
N THR A 66 -2.26 6.09 -6.56
CA THR A 66 -2.85 7.42 -6.35
C THR A 66 -3.64 7.90 -7.57
N GLU A 67 -3.15 7.68 -8.79
CA GLU A 67 -3.87 8.03 -10.03
C GLU A 67 -5.21 7.29 -10.13
N VAL A 68 -5.22 6.00 -9.84
CA VAL A 68 -6.44 5.17 -9.88
C VAL A 68 -7.41 5.60 -8.77
N TRP A 69 -6.91 5.88 -7.57
CA TRP A 69 -7.70 6.37 -6.44
C TRP A 69 -8.37 7.71 -6.78
N LEU A 70 -7.62 8.72 -7.26
CA LEU A 70 -8.14 10.03 -7.64
C LEU A 70 -9.19 9.93 -8.75
N THR A 71 -8.95 9.08 -9.75
CA THR A 71 -9.88 8.91 -10.89
C THR A 71 -11.22 8.34 -10.45
N ASN A 72 -11.21 7.46 -9.46
CA ASN A 72 -12.39 6.73 -9.02
C ASN A 72 -13.03 7.26 -7.74
N PHE A 73 -12.41 8.26 -7.09
CA PHE A 73 -12.86 8.83 -5.82
C PHE A 73 -14.36 9.16 -5.82
N LYS A 74 -14.81 9.97 -6.76
CA LYS A 74 -16.22 10.40 -6.84
C LYS A 74 -17.16 9.22 -7.00
N LYS A 75 -16.82 8.23 -7.84
CA LYS A 75 -17.68 7.07 -8.10
C LYS A 75 -17.88 6.20 -6.85
N VAL A 76 -16.79 5.97 -6.11
CA VAL A 76 -16.86 5.11 -4.91
C VAL A 76 -17.50 5.88 -3.76
N PHE A 77 -17.18 7.15 -3.58
CA PHE A 77 -17.72 7.97 -2.50
C PHE A 77 -19.23 8.19 -2.60
N LEU A 78 -19.75 8.36 -3.84
CA LEU A 78 -21.19 8.56 -4.05
C LEU A 78 -21.99 7.25 -3.93
N HIS A 79 -21.38 6.10 -4.24
CA HIS A 79 -22.06 4.80 -4.24
C HIS A 79 -21.24 3.72 -3.50
N PRO A 80 -21.00 3.87 -2.18
CA PRO A 80 -20.08 2.99 -1.44
C PRO A 80 -20.58 1.55 -1.31
N PHE A 81 -21.89 1.32 -1.34
CA PHE A 81 -22.51 0.01 -1.13
C PHE A 81 -22.85 -0.74 -2.42
N GLU A 82 -22.60 -0.14 -3.59
CA GLU A 82 -22.92 -0.77 -4.87
C GLU A 82 -22.06 -2.01 -5.14
N ASN A 83 -20.79 -1.99 -4.70
CA ASN A 83 -19.86 -3.13 -4.81
C ASN A 83 -18.88 -3.13 -3.64
N ILE A 84 -19.03 -4.09 -2.72
CA ILE A 84 -18.24 -4.18 -1.49
C ILE A 84 -16.73 -4.37 -1.81
N GLY A 85 -16.39 -5.19 -2.82
CA GLY A 85 -14.98 -5.41 -3.20
C GLY A 85 -14.31 -4.12 -3.69
N ARG A 86 -15.01 -3.33 -4.48
CA ARG A 86 -14.56 -2.02 -4.95
C ARG A 86 -14.33 -1.06 -3.79
N THR A 87 -15.27 -1.01 -2.85
CA THR A 87 -15.17 -0.15 -1.67
C THR A 87 -14.02 -0.58 -0.76
N ALA A 88 -13.83 -1.88 -0.55
CA ALA A 88 -12.71 -2.40 0.23
C ALA A 88 -11.36 -1.99 -0.37
N MET A 89 -11.16 -2.14 -1.68
CA MET A 89 -9.94 -1.68 -2.37
C MET A 89 -9.74 -0.17 -2.23
N PHE A 90 -10.82 0.61 -2.32
CA PHE A 90 -10.75 2.06 -2.17
C PHE A 90 -10.37 2.47 -0.74
N VAL A 91 -10.93 1.82 0.27
CA VAL A 91 -10.61 2.06 1.68
C VAL A 91 -9.15 1.70 1.96
N ASP A 92 -8.68 0.54 1.50
CA ASP A 92 -7.29 0.10 1.65
C ASP A 92 -6.30 1.12 1.04
N GLN A 93 -6.55 1.55 -0.19
CA GLN A 93 -5.73 2.57 -0.84
C GLN A 93 -5.79 3.92 -0.12
N THR A 94 -6.97 4.31 0.41
CA THR A 94 -7.15 5.54 1.19
C THR A 94 -6.33 5.49 2.49
N LEU A 95 -6.39 4.38 3.22
CA LEU A 95 -5.61 4.18 4.43
C LEU A 95 -4.10 4.21 4.15
N SER A 96 -3.65 3.61 3.06
CA SER A 96 -2.24 3.66 2.63
C SER A 96 -1.76 5.10 2.34
N ILE A 97 -2.60 5.91 1.70
CA ILE A 97 -2.30 7.33 1.43
C ILE A 97 -2.24 8.13 2.73
N ILE A 98 -3.26 7.98 3.60
CA ILE A 98 -3.31 8.63 4.91
C ILE A 98 -2.09 8.25 5.75
N TRP A 99 -1.75 6.96 5.80
CA TRP A 99 -0.57 6.47 6.52
C TRP A 99 0.72 7.09 6.02
N SER A 100 0.89 7.24 4.71
CA SER A 100 2.07 7.87 4.10
C SER A 100 2.20 9.35 4.50
N PHE A 101 1.09 10.10 4.50
CA PHE A 101 1.09 11.50 4.96
C PHE A 101 1.37 11.60 6.46
N PHE A 102 0.74 10.74 7.26
CA PHE A 102 0.96 10.70 8.71
C PHE A 102 2.41 10.38 9.05
N PHE A 103 3.00 9.41 8.38
CA PHE A 103 4.41 9.05 8.55
C PHE A 103 5.35 10.23 8.21
N TRP A 104 5.09 10.90 7.08
CA TRP A 104 5.88 12.08 6.69
C TRP A 104 5.75 13.22 7.70
N LEU A 105 4.54 13.55 8.11
CA LEU A 105 4.27 14.59 9.10
C LEU A 105 4.93 14.28 10.46
N SER A 106 4.78 13.05 10.94
CA SER A 106 5.40 12.60 12.20
C SER A 106 6.92 12.67 12.13
N SER A 107 7.52 12.28 10.99
CA SER A 107 8.96 12.38 10.79
C SER A 107 9.44 13.85 10.78
N ALA A 108 8.71 14.73 10.12
CA ALA A 108 9.02 16.16 10.09
C ALA A 108 8.92 16.78 11.49
N LEU A 109 7.88 16.46 12.23
CA LEU A 109 7.71 16.90 13.62
C LEU A 109 8.81 16.34 14.55
N PHE A 110 9.18 15.08 14.37
CA PHE A 110 10.27 14.46 15.13
C PHE A 110 11.58 15.24 14.93
N VAL A 111 11.96 15.53 13.69
CA VAL A 111 13.16 16.31 13.37
C VAL A 111 13.06 17.72 13.93
N PHE A 112 11.91 18.38 13.79
CA PHE A 112 11.68 19.72 14.34
C PHE A 112 11.87 19.75 15.86
N TYR A 113 11.25 18.85 16.61
CA TYR A 113 11.37 18.80 18.06
C TYR A 113 12.77 18.37 18.52
N LEU A 114 13.45 17.52 17.76
CA LEU A 114 14.83 17.16 18.05
C LEU A 114 15.75 18.39 18.02
N ILE A 115 15.61 19.23 16.98
CA ILE A 115 16.37 20.48 16.86
C ILE A 115 15.97 21.47 17.97
N TYR A 116 14.68 21.64 18.21
CA TYR A 116 14.16 22.57 19.23
C TYR A 116 14.64 22.21 20.64
N TYR A 117 14.50 20.95 21.06
CA TYR A 117 14.94 20.52 22.39
C TYR A 117 16.47 20.46 22.51
N GLY A 118 17.18 20.18 21.43
CA GLY A 118 18.64 20.29 21.38
C GLY A 118 19.11 21.75 21.62
N ALA A 119 18.47 22.70 20.94
CA ALA A 119 18.78 24.13 21.09
C ALA A 119 18.41 24.70 22.48
N THR A 120 17.36 24.18 23.12
CA THR A 120 16.90 24.60 24.45
C THR A 120 17.57 23.84 25.59
N GLY A 121 18.44 22.85 25.30
CA GLY A 121 19.12 22.01 26.28
C GLY A 121 18.22 21.05 27.06
N ASN A 122 17.02 20.77 26.54
CA ASN A 122 16.06 19.89 27.20
C ASN A 122 16.27 18.42 26.80
N TYR A 123 17.38 17.83 27.25
CA TYR A 123 17.79 16.46 26.90
C TYR A 123 16.83 15.38 27.42
N GLU A 124 16.10 15.63 28.49
CA GLU A 124 15.09 14.71 29.03
C GLU A 124 13.99 14.46 28.00
N ARG A 125 13.51 15.52 27.34
CA ARG A 125 12.50 15.39 26.27
C ARG A 125 13.04 14.62 25.06
N ILE A 126 14.29 14.86 24.70
CA ILE A 126 14.94 14.09 23.62
C ILE A 126 14.98 12.61 23.97
N TYR A 127 15.40 12.27 25.20
CA TYR A 127 15.40 10.87 25.66
C TYR A 127 14.02 10.24 25.57
N HIS A 128 12.97 10.91 26.02
CA HIS A 128 11.61 10.41 25.91
C HIS A 128 11.16 10.19 24.45
N MET A 129 11.50 11.12 23.54
CA MET A 129 11.20 10.98 22.12
C MET A 129 11.85 9.73 21.53
N PHE A 130 13.13 9.50 21.79
CA PHE A 130 13.83 8.31 21.32
C PHE A 130 13.29 7.03 21.95
N THR A 131 12.95 7.04 23.23
CA THR A 131 12.33 5.89 23.91
C THR A 131 11.00 5.52 23.27
N MET A 132 10.13 6.50 23.01
CA MET A 132 8.84 6.25 22.33
C MET A 132 9.03 5.74 20.90
N ALA A 133 9.96 6.33 20.14
CA ALA A 133 10.28 5.87 18.79
C ALA A 133 10.81 4.42 18.81
N PHE A 134 11.68 4.08 19.76
CA PHE A 134 12.21 2.74 19.93
C PHE A 134 11.12 1.73 20.27
N LEU A 135 10.22 2.04 21.21
CA LEU A 135 9.10 1.18 21.56
C LEU A 135 8.17 0.95 20.37
N PHE A 136 7.91 1.98 19.57
CA PHE A 136 7.13 1.86 18.35
C PHE A 136 7.80 0.90 17.35
N VAL A 137 9.10 1.06 17.10
CA VAL A 137 9.86 0.16 16.21
C VAL A 137 9.83 -1.29 16.73
N CYS A 138 10.00 -1.50 18.03
CA CYS A 138 9.88 -2.84 18.61
C CYS A 138 8.51 -3.45 18.38
N PHE A 139 7.44 -2.67 18.55
CA PHE A 139 6.07 -3.12 18.29
C PHE A 139 5.84 -3.50 16.81
N GLU A 140 6.32 -2.66 15.89
CA GLU A 140 6.25 -2.94 14.44
C GLU A 140 7.04 -4.20 14.05
N MET A 141 8.21 -4.41 14.65
CA MET A 141 8.99 -5.62 14.42
C MET A 141 8.25 -6.88 14.91
N ILE A 142 7.64 -6.83 16.09
CA ILE A 142 6.84 -7.95 16.61
C ILE A 142 5.65 -8.23 15.67
N ALA A 143 4.94 -7.20 15.24
CA ALA A 143 3.83 -7.34 14.30
C ALA A 143 4.29 -7.96 12.96
N GLY A 144 5.43 -7.52 12.43
CA GLY A 144 6.02 -8.09 11.20
C GLY A 144 6.41 -9.56 11.36
N VAL A 145 7.01 -9.95 12.48
CA VAL A 145 7.34 -11.36 12.78
C VAL A 145 6.06 -12.20 12.90
N MET A 146 5.04 -11.70 13.60
CA MET A 146 3.74 -12.36 13.70
C MET A 146 3.08 -12.56 12.34
N GLN A 147 3.13 -11.55 11.48
CA GLN A 147 2.60 -11.63 10.12
C GLN A 147 3.35 -12.67 9.28
N LEU A 148 4.69 -12.69 9.36
CA LEU A 148 5.50 -13.71 8.69
C LEU A 148 5.15 -15.12 9.18
N PHE A 149 5.06 -15.30 10.48
CA PHE A 149 4.73 -16.59 11.08
C PHE A 149 3.35 -17.09 10.66
N THR A 150 2.33 -16.22 10.69
CA THR A 150 0.98 -16.57 10.26
C THR A 150 0.92 -16.90 8.76
N SER A 151 1.70 -16.21 7.92
CA SER A 151 1.77 -16.52 6.49
C SER A 151 2.45 -17.86 6.22
N LEU A 152 3.51 -18.21 6.94
CA LEU A 152 4.17 -19.50 6.84
C LEU A 152 3.24 -20.66 7.30
N LEU A 153 2.54 -20.50 8.41
CA LEU A 153 1.55 -21.48 8.85
C LEU A 153 0.40 -21.68 7.86
N ALA A 154 -0.03 -20.58 7.20
CA ALA A 154 -1.06 -20.64 6.17
C ALA A 154 -0.58 -21.36 4.92
N ASP A 155 0.71 -21.32 4.61
CA ASP A 155 1.31 -21.98 3.45
C ASP A 155 1.50 -23.48 3.71
N ASP A 156 1.95 -23.87 4.89
CA ASP A 156 2.14 -25.27 5.30
C ASP A 156 0.82 -26.05 5.31
N ASN A 157 -0.28 -25.44 5.69
CA ASN A 157 -1.61 -26.05 5.63
C ASN A 157 -2.19 -26.25 4.21
N ARG A 158 -1.46 -25.87 3.14
CA ARG A 158 -1.88 -25.97 1.75
C ARG A 158 -1.08 -26.99 0.92
N SER A 159 -0.04 -27.58 1.49
CA SER A 159 0.77 -28.67 0.93
C SER A 159 0.13 -30.02 1.23
#